data_afd376d054a15cf6cc397731a932e378
#
_entry.id   afd376d054a15cf6cc397731a932e378
#
_cell.length_a   1.000
_cell.length_b   1.000
_cell.length_c   1.000
_cell.angle_alpha   90.00
_cell.angle_beta   90.00
_cell.angle_gamma   90.00
#
_symmetry.space_group_name_H-M   'P 1'
#
loop_
_entity.id
_entity.type
_entity.pdbx_description
1 polymer ?
#
loop_
_entity_poly.entity_id
_entity_poly.type
_entity_poly.pdbx_seq_one_letter_code
_entity_poly.pdbx_strand_id
1 'polypeptide(L)'
;AFNIMESAEIMNEKNQGLSDKAVNDLNIISSAVSEIIEMAVTAVEYDDLKTAKSIEPLEETIDQLEYQLKNRHIERLKSGSCAIDRGIHFLDMLSDIERIADHCSNVAVHVLSRNLGKEDIKHHEYIDTVHKGETKEYADAIAEYSKKYKLSAE
;
A
#
# COMPACT_ATOMS: atom_id res chain seq x y z
N ALA A 1 -8.40 9.44 1.47
CA ALA A 1 -7.78 10.77 1.68
C ALA A 1 -8.43 11.51 2.85
N PHE A 2 -9.76 11.62 2.92
CA PHE A 2 -10.46 12.37 3.99
C PHE A 2 -10.15 11.78 5.38
N ASN A 3 -10.24 10.48 5.56
CA ASN A 3 -9.99 9.80 6.85
C ASN A 3 -8.56 10.01 7.37
N ILE A 4 -7.56 9.95 6.47
CA ILE A 4 -6.14 10.17 6.84
C ILE A 4 -5.95 11.61 7.33
N MET A 5 -6.55 12.58 6.65
CA MET A 5 -6.51 13.99 7.03
C MET A 5 -7.18 14.21 8.39
N GLU A 6 -8.37 13.62 8.61
CA GLU A 6 -9.11 13.70 9.87
C GLU A 6 -8.29 13.09 11.04
N SER A 7 -7.68 11.92 10.83
CA SER A 7 -6.79 11.31 11.83
C SER A 7 -5.60 12.21 12.17
N ALA A 8 -4.99 12.83 11.17
CA ALA A 8 -3.87 13.76 11.38
C ALA A 8 -4.31 15.04 12.12
N GLU A 9 -5.49 15.59 11.81
CA GLU A 9 -6.05 16.75 12.49
C GLU A 9 -6.34 16.45 13.96
N ILE A 10 -6.99 15.32 14.26
CA ILE A 10 -7.27 14.89 15.65
C ILE A 10 -5.97 14.73 16.44
N MET A 11 -4.94 14.14 15.86
CA MET A 11 -3.64 13.99 16.51
C MET A 11 -2.97 15.33 16.78
N ASN A 12 -3.06 16.25 15.83
CA ASN A 12 -2.50 17.61 15.96
C ASN A 12 -3.23 18.41 17.06
N GLU A 13 -4.56 18.41 17.08
CA GLU A 13 -5.36 19.10 18.10
C GLU A 13 -5.07 18.59 19.52
N LYS A 14 -4.87 17.28 19.69
CA LYS A 14 -4.53 16.66 20.97
C LYS A 14 -3.04 16.81 21.35
N ASN A 15 -2.23 17.49 20.53
CA ASN A 15 -0.78 17.57 20.66
C ASN A 15 -0.12 16.19 20.84
N GLN A 16 -0.64 15.19 20.10
CA GLN A 16 -0.25 13.78 20.19
C GLN A 16 0.61 13.40 18.97
N GLY A 17 1.82 13.91 18.88
CA GLY A 17 2.75 13.54 17.80
C GLY A 17 3.11 12.04 17.82
N LEU A 18 3.32 11.48 16.65
CA LEU A 18 3.93 10.17 16.48
C LEU A 18 5.42 10.21 16.89
N SER A 19 5.97 9.05 17.28
CA SER A 19 7.41 8.93 17.46
C SER A 19 8.14 9.08 16.11
N ASP A 20 9.39 9.49 16.13
CA ASP A 20 10.22 9.63 14.92
C ASP A 20 10.27 8.31 14.11
N LYS A 21 10.31 7.17 14.81
CA LYS A 21 10.24 5.85 14.18
C LYS A 21 8.92 5.63 13.45
N ALA A 22 7.79 5.97 14.07
CA ALA A 22 6.48 5.82 13.45
C ALA A 22 6.30 6.78 12.26
N VAL A 23 6.82 7.99 12.35
CA VAL A 23 6.85 8.96 11.24
C VAL A 23 7.68 8.41 10.07
N ASN A 24 8.86 7.86 10.36
CA ASN A 24 9.70 7.25 9.31
C ASN A 24 9.02 6.06 8.66
N ASP A 25 8.39 5.18 9.44
CA ASP A 25 7.61 4.05 8.95
C ASP A 25 6.47 4.52 8.01
N LEU A 26 5.70 5.54 8.41
CA LEU A 26 4.64 6.13 7.58
C LEU A 26 5.19 6.77 6.30
N ASN A 27 6.33 7.44 6.35
CA ASN A 27 6.94 8.05 5.17
C ASN A 27 7.32 6.99 4.12
N ILE A 28 7.80 5.83 4.55
CA ILE A 28 8.16 4.73 3.64
C ILE A 28 6.91 4.20 2.93
N ILE A 29 5.87 3.82 3.67
CA ILE A 29 4.65 3.28 3.05
C ILE A 29 3.90 4.34 2.24
N SER A 30 3.86 5.60 2.68
CA SER A 30 3.26 6.71 1.93
C SER A 30 3.97 6.96 0.60
N SER A 31 5.30 6.78 0.56
CA SER A 31 6.07 6.90 -0.68
C SER A 31 5.70 5.78 -1.67
N ALA A 32 5.50 4.55 -1.18
CA ALA A 32 5.04 3.43 -2.02
C ALA A 32 3.63 3.69 -2.57
N VAL A 33 2.73 4.21 -1.72
CA VAL A 33 1.36 4.56 -2.14
C VAL A 33 1.34 5.73 -3.13
N SER A 34 2.20 6.72 -2.97
CA SER A 34 2.32 7.79 -3.96
C SER A 34 2.73 7.25 -5.32
N GLU A 35 3.69 6.31 -5.37
CA GLU A 35 4.12 5.67 -6.62
C GLU A 35 2.99 4.86 -7.27
N ILE A 36 2.26 4.04 -6.50
CA ILE A 36 1.18 3.23 -7.07
C ILE A 36 0.04 4.10 -7.63
N ILE A 37 -0.27 5.23 -6.98
CA ILE A 37 -1.26 6.19 -7.50
C ILE A 37 -0.78 6.78 -8.83
N GLU A 38 0.47 7.21 -8.94
CA GLU A 38 1.04 7.74 -10.18
C GLU A 38 1.02 6.70 -11.30
N MET A 39 1.33 5.44 -10.98
CA MET A 39 1.24 4.32 -11.92
C MET A 39 -0.19 4.08 -12.38
N ALA A 40 -1.17 4.09 -11.47
CA ALA A 40 -2.58 3.90 -11.81
C ALA A 40 -3.10 5.03 -12.72
N VAL A 41 -2.75 6.28 -12.43
CA VAL A 41 -3.08 7.44 -13.28
C VAL A 41 -2.46 7.27 -14.67
N THR A 42 -1.18 6.94 -14.75
CA THR A 42 -0.46 6.71 -16.01
C THR A 42 -1.10 5.58 -16.83
N ALA A 43 -1.41 4.47 -16.18
CA ALA A 43 -2.05 3.33 -16.83
C ALA A 43 -3.40 3.69 -17.45
N VAL A 44 -4.21 4.52 -16.77
CA VAL A 44 -5.51 4.98 -17.27
C VAL A 44 -5.36 6.01 -18.38
N GLU A 45 -4.49 7.01 -18.19
CA GLU A 45 -4.36 8.15 -19.10
C GLU A 45 -3.79 7.74 -20.47
N TYR A 46 -2.84 6.81 -20.47
CA TYR A 46 -2.13 6.38 -21.67
C TYR A 46 -2.48 4.97 -22.15
N ASP A 47 -3.44 4.29 -21.53
CA ASP A 47 -3.73 2.86 -21.79
C ASP A 47 -2.47 1.98 -21.68
N ASP A 48 -1.58 2.31 -20.74
CA ASP A 48 -0.28 1.66 -20.60
C ASP A 48 -0.40 0.31 -19.87
N LEU A 49 -0.52 -0.76 -20.66
CA LEU A 49 -0.62 -2.13 -20.17
C LEU A 49 0.64 -2.60 -19.44
N LYS A 50 1.80 -2.04 -19.74
CA LYS A 50 3.04 -2.40 -19.06
C LYS A 50 3.03 -1.86 -17.64
N THR A 51 2.70 -0.57 -17.48
CA THR A 51 2.54 0.05 -16.16
C THR A 51 1.41 -0.63 -15.37
N ALA A 52 0.26 -0.93 -16.00
CA ALA A 52 -0.83 -1.62 -15.35
C ALA A 52 -0.42 -2.98 -14.76
N LYS A 53 0.39 -3.78 -15.46
CA LYS A 53 0.91 -5.06 -14.95
C LYS A 53 1.90 -4.91 -13.79
N SER A 54 2.54 -3.77 -13.67
CA SER A 54 3.52 -3.50 -12.61
C SER A 54 2.88 -2.98 -11.32
N ILE A 55 1.58 -2.69 -11.32
CA ILE A 55 0.84 -2.22 -10.15
C ILE A 55 0.68 -3.31 -9.10
N GLU A 56 0.32 -4.52 -9.52
CA GLU A 56 0.07 -5.64 -8.61
C GLU A 56 1.29 -6.03 -7.75
N PRO A 57 2.52 -6.15 -8.30
CA PRO A 57 3.71 -6.39 -7.47
C PRO A 57 3.98 -5.28 -6.43
N LEU A 58 3.62 -4.04 -6.74
CA LEU A 58 3.77 -2.94 -5.79
C LEU A 58 2.67 -2.94 -4.73
N GLU A 59 1.44 -3.30 -5.10
CA GLU A 59 0.32 -3.48 -4.17
C GLU A 59 0.63 -4.57 -3.15
N GLU A 60 1.05 -5.77 -3.58
CA GLU A 60 1.50 -6.85 -2.71
C GLU A 60 2.63 -6.41 -1.76
N THR A 61 3.54 -5.56 -2.25
CA THR A 61 4.61 -4.98 -1.41
C THR A 61 4.03 -4.02 -0.36
N ILE A 62 3.02 -3.23 -0.70
CA ILE A 62 2.34 -2.32 0.24
C ILE A 62 1.60 -3.10 1.31
N ASP A 63 0.92 -4.19 0.96
CA ASP A 63 0.27 -5.10 1.90
C ASP A 63 1.26 -5.70 2.90
N GLN A 64 2.40 -6.17 2.40
CA GLN A 64 3.46 -6.69 3.25
C GLN A 64 4.03 -5.62 4.19
N LEU A 65 4.19 -4.38 3.72
CA LEU A 65 4.61 -3.25 4.53
C LEU A 65 3.58 -2.93 5.62
N GLU A 66 2.32 -2.86 5.26
CA GLU A 66 1.22 -2.61 6.18
C GLU A 66 1.21 -3.64 7.30
N TYR A 67 1.27 -4.93 6.97
CA TYR A 67 1.35 -6.02 7.95
C TYR A 67 2.56 -5.89 8.87
N GLN A 68 3.74 -5.59 8.34
CA GLN A 68 4.96 -5.40 9.14
C GLN A 68 4.83 -4.19 10.07
N LEU A 69 4.27 -3.07 9.60
CA LEU A 69 4.09 -1.86 10.39
C LEU A 69 3.05 -2.03 11.50
N LYS A 70 1.97 -2.77 11.24
CA LYS A 70 1.00 -3.18 12.27
C LYS A 70 1.68 -3.99 13.37
N ASN A 71 2.50 -4.98 13.02
CA ASN A 71 3.22 -5.80 13.98
C ASN A 71 4.21 -4.98 14.81
N ARG A 72 5.02 -4.13 14.18
CA ARG A 72 5.92 -3.18 14.88
C ARG A 72 5.15 -2.31 15.86
N HIS A 73 4.00 -1.81 15.44
CA HIS A 73 3.19 -0.97 16.30
C HIS A 73 2.64 -1.72 17.51
N ILE A 74 2.19 -2.97 17.34
CA ILE A 74 1.75 -3.84 18.44
C ILE A 74 2.89 -4.05 19.45
N GLU A 75 4.13 -4.28 19.00
CA GLU A 75 5.27 -4.41 19.89
C GLU A 75 5.58 -3.10 20.65
N ARG A 76 5.45 -1.94 20.00
CA ARG A 76 5.57 -0.63 20.66
C ARG A 76 4.48 -0.41 21.73
N LEU A 77 3.27 -0.88 21.49
CA LEU A 77 2.19 -0.84 22.49
C LEU A 77 2.48 -1.76 23.69
N LYS A 78 2.91 -3.01 23.43
CA LYS A 78 3.27 -3.98 24.47
C LYS A 78 4.42 -3.51 25.37
N SER A 79 5.40 -2.86 24.78
CA SER A 79 6.56 -2.30 25.52
C SER A 79 6.26 -1.00 26.26
N GLY A 80 5.05 -0.44 26.12
CA GLY A 80 4.67 0.85 26.71
C GLY A 80 5.32 2.05 26.02
N SER A 81 5.96 1.84 24.87
CA SER A 81 6.65 2.92 24.11
C SER A 81 5.67 3.77 23.31
N CYS A 82 4.41 3.39 23.23
CA CYS A 82 3.35 4.12 22.54
C CYS A 82 2.08 4.18 23.42
N ALA A 83 1.41 5.34 23.43
CA ALA A 83 0.11 5.48 24.06
C ALA A 83 -0.99 4.86 23.18
N ILE A 84 -1.96 4.19 23.80
CA ILE A 84 -3.05 3.45 23.12
C ILE A 84 -3.84 4.37 22.17
N ASP A 85 -4.19 5.57 22.61
CA ASP A 85 -4.99 6.52 21.81
C ASP A 85 -4.29 6.91 20.50
N ARG A 86 -2.97 7.10 20.55
CA ARG A 86 -2.15 7.38 19.36
C ARG A 86 -2.04 6.17 18.44
N GLY A 87 -2.04 4.99 19.05
CA GLY A 87 -1.94 3.74 18.35
C GLY A 87 -3.13 3.45 17.44
N ILE A 88 -4.32 3.80 17.88
CA ILE A 88 -5.55 3.61 17.08
C ILE A 88 -5.45 4.41 15.78
N HIS A 89 -5.12 5.70 15.85
CA HIS A 89 -5.00 6.55 14.66
C HIS A 89 -3.90 6.08 13.70
N PHE A 90 -2.79 5.55 14.23
CA PHE A 90 -1.74 4.98 13.38
C PHE A 90 -2.25 3.75 12.61
N LEU A 91 -2.99 2.85 13.27
CA LEU A 91 -3.56 1.66 12.62
C LEU A 91 -4.62 2.02 11.59
N ASP A 92 -5.46 3.02 11.88
CA ASP A 92 -6.48 3.52 10.95
C ASP A 92 -5.82 4.08 9.68
N MET A 93 -4.75 4.89 9.83
CA MET A 93 -3.99 5.41 8.70
C MET A 93 -3.38 4.29 7.85
N LEU A 94 -2.82 3.25 8.46
CA LEU A 94 -2.27 2.12 7.72
C LEU A 94 -3.35 1.38 6.91
N SER A 95 -4.52 1.17 7.49
CA SER A 95 -5.63 0.51 6.80
C SER A 95 -6.20 1.37 5.66
N ASP A 96 -6.25 2.69 5.83
CA ASP A 96 -6.66 3.58 4.72
C ASP A 96 -5.62 3.63 3.58
N ILE A 97 -4.34 3.52 3.91
CA ILE A 97 -3.23 3.46 2.96
C ILE A 97 -3.32 2.17 2.10
N GLU A 98 -3.52 1.02 2.75
CA GLU A 98 -3.71 -0.26 2.07
C GLU A 98 -4.93 -0.20 1.12
N ARG A 99 -6.07 0.31 1.58
CA ARG A 99 -7.26 0.46 0.73
C ARG A 99 -7.03 1.34 -0.49
N ILE A 100 -6.16 2.32 -0.42
CA ILE A 100 -5.79 3.13 -1.61
C ILE A 100 -5.03 2.26 -2.60
N ALA A 101 -4.10 1.42 -2.14
CA ALA A 101 -3.34 0.51 -2.99
C ALA A 101 -4.26 -0.53 -3.67
N ASP A 102 -5.17 -1.15 -2.91
CA ASP A 102 -6.20 -2.07 -3.44
C ASP A 102 -7.06 -1.40 -4.54
N HIS A 103 -7.46 -0.13 -4.35
CA HIS A 103 -8.17 0.60 -5.40
C HIS A 103 -7.31 0.84 -6.65
N CYS A 104 -6.02 1.07 -6.51
CA CYS A 104 -5.11 1.19 -7.66
C CYS A 104 -4.96 -0.13 -8.41
N SER A 105 -4.87 -1.26 -7.70
CA SER A 105 -4.89 -2.60 -8.30
C SER A 105 -6.20 -2.87 -9.07
N ASN A 106 -7.35 -2.53 -8.49
CA ASN A 106 -8.65 -2.63 -9.16
C ASN A 106 -8.68 -1.81 -10.47
N VAL A 107 -8.13 -0.61 -10.47
CA VAL A 107 -8.00 0.25 -11.67
C VAL A 107 -7.11 -0.42 -12.72
N ALA A 108 -5.97 -0.99 -12.32
CA ALA A 108 -5.06 -1.68 -13.22
C ALA A 108 -5.74 -2.88 -13.90
N VAL A 109 -6.46 -3.71 -13.14
CA VAL A 109 -7.23 -4.84 -13.67
C VAL A 109 -8.28 -4.36 -14.68
N HIS A 110 -8.94 -3.23 -14.44
CA HIS A 110 -9.90 -2.66 -15.37
C HIS A 110 -9.23 -2.23 -16.70
N VAL A 111 -8.07 -1.58 -16.64
CA VAL A 111 -7.30 -1.21 -17.85
C VAL A 111 -6.90 -2.45 -18.63
N LEU A 112 -6.39 -3.49 -17.96
CA LEU A 112 -6.00 -4.75 -18.59
C LEU A 112 -7.18 -5.49 -19.23
N SER A 113 -8.31 -5.58 -18.53
CA SER A 113 -9.53 -6.25 -18.99
C SER A 113 -10.09 -5.61 -20.26
N ARG A 114 -10.18 -4.29 -20.29
CA ARG A 114 -10.66 -3.52 -21.45
C ARG A 114 -9.82 -3.82 -22.70
N ASN A 115 -8.52 -3.90 -22.56
CA ASN A 115 -7.61 -4.15 -23.69
C ASN A 115 -7.59 -5.61 -24.15
N LEU A 116 -7.97 -6.56 -23.29
CA LEU A 116 -8.08 -7.97 -23.65
C LEU A 116 -9.45 -8.32 -24.28
N GLY A 117 -10.36 -7.35 -24.44
CA GLY A 117 -11.72 -7.58 -24.97
C GLY A 117 -12.57 -8.45 -24.06
N LYS A 118 -12.20 -8.56 -22.78
CA LYS A 118 -12.92 -9.33 -21.76
C LYS A 118 -13.49 -8.35 -20.76
N GLU A 119 -14.69 -7.84 -21.02
CA GLU A 119 -15.34 -6.82 -20.19
C GLU A 119 -15.63 -7.25 -18.74
N ASP A 120 -15.46 -8.55 -18.42
CA ASP A 120 -15.82 -9.13 -17.11
C ASP A 120 -14.71 -9.98 -16.46
N ILE A 121 -13.43 -9.63 -16.61
CA ILE A 121 -12.43 -10.26 -15.74
C ILE A 121 -12.65 -9.71 -14.33
N LYS A 122 -13.16 -10.58 -13.44
CA LYS A 122 -13.25 -10.21 -12.02
C LYS A 122 -11.85 -10.05 -11.46
N HIS A 123 -11.64 -9.02 -10.66
CA HIS A 123 -10.37 -8.73 -9.99
C HIS A 123 -9.75 -10.01 -9.40
N HIS A 124 -10.51 -10.78 -8.62
CA HIS A 124 -10.05 -12.05 -8.04
C HIS A 124 -9.56 -13.08 -9.07
N GLU A 125 -10.19 -13.17 -10.25
CA GLU A 125 -9.78 -14.13 -11.28
C GLU A 125 -8.45 -13.72 -11.93
N TYR A 126 -8.22 -12.42 -12.09
CA TYR A 126 -6.95 -11.88 -12.59
C TYR A 126 -5.84 -12.10 -11.56
N ILE A 127 -6.05 -11.67 -10.33
CA ILE A 127 -5.12 -11.82 -9.21
C ILE A 127 -4.77 -13.30 -9.00
N ASP A 128 -5.78 -14.18 -8.93
CA ASP A 128 -5.57 -15.65 -8.87
C ASP A 128 -4.70 -16.18 -10.02
N THR A 129 -4.87 -15.63 -11.22
CA THR A 129 -4.09 -16.05 -12.39
C THR A 129 -2.65 -15.54 -12.30
N VAL A 130 -2.44 -14.32 -11.82
CA VAL A 130 -1.12 -13.73 -11.64
C VAL A 130 -0.38 -14.41 -10.50
N HIS A 131 -1.04 -14.65 -9.36
CA HIS A 131 -0.43 -15.31 -8.19
C HIS A 131 -0.21 -16.82 -8.40
N LYS A 132 -1.11 -17.51 -9.12
CA LYS A 132 -0.93 -18.94 -9.46
C LYS A 132 0.05 -19.17 -10.61
N GLY A 133 0.22 -18.15 -11.45
CA GLY A 133 1.17 -18.16 -12.55
C GLY A 133 2.48 -17.46 -12.20
N GLU A 134 2.92 -17.46 -10.90
CA GLU A 134 4.12 -16.75 -10.43
C GLU A 134 5.24 -16.79 -11.46
N THR A 135 5.20 -15.83 -12.37
CA THR A 135 6.26 -15.68 -13.34
C THR A 135 7.47 -15.16 -12.59
N LYS A 136 8.65 -15.58 -13.03
CA LYS A 136 9.90 -15.05 -12.48
C LYS A 136 9.90 -13.51 -12.46
N GLU A 137 9.30 -12.90 -13.47
CA GLU A 137 9.16 -11.45 -13.60
C GLU A 137 8.34 -10.82 -12.46
N TYR A 138 7.26 -11.48 -12.03
CA TYR A 138 6.44 -11.02 -10.91
C TYR A 138 7.21 -11.09 -9.58
N ALA A 139 7.86 -12.22 -9.32
CA ALA A 139 8.66 -12.41 -8.12
C ALA A 139 9.86 -11.44 -8.06
N ASP A 140 10.54 -11.23 -9.19
CA ASP A 140 11.65 -10.27 -9.31
C ASP A 140 11.16 -8.83 -9.05
N ALA A 141 9.97 -8.45 -9.54
CA ALA A 141 9.37 -7.14 -9.30
C ALA A 141 9.03 -6.91 -7.82
N ILE A 142 8.42 -7.90 -7.14
CA ILE A 142 8.17 -7.82 -5.69
C ILE A 142 9.50 -7.68 -4.93
N ALA A 143 10.52 -8.43 -5.29
CA ALA A 143 11.82 -8.35 -4.63
C ALA A 143 12.48 -6.97 -4.82
N GLU A 144 12.31 -6.34 -5.98
CA GLU A 144 12.80 -4.99 -6.27
C GLU A 144 12.06 -3.94 -5.43
N TYR A 145 10.72 -3.97 -5.38
CA TYR A 145 9.92 -3.06 -4.56
C TYR A 145 10.18 -3.26 -3.06
N SER A 146 10.26 -4.49 -2.58
CA SER A 146 10.60 -4.81 -1.18
C SER A 146 11.98 -4.28 -0.78
N LYS A 147 12.93 -4.25 -1.71
CA LYS A 147 14.24 -3.63 -1.49
C LYS A 147 14.17 -2.11 -1.47
N LYS A 148 13.38 -1.53 -2.39
CA LYS A 148 13.19 -0.07 -2.52
C LYS A 148 12.52 0.52 -1.26
N TYR A 149 11.50 -0.15 -0.75
CA TYR A 149 10.69 0.30 0.40
C TYR A 149 11.03 -0.43 1.70
N LYS A 150 12.28 -0.84 1.83
CA LYS A 150 12.73 -1.56 3.03
C LYS A 150 12.60 -0.70 4.27
N LEU A 151 11.93 -1.25 5.30
CA LEU A 151 11.86 -0.64 6.61
C LEU A 151 13.23 -0.62 7.30
N SER A 152 13.54 0.46 8.00
CA SER A 152 14.74 0.55 8.84
C SER A 152 14.69 -0.48 9.97
N ALA A 153 15.85 -0.92 10.43
CA ALA A 153 15.92 -1.75 11.65
C ALA A 153 15.36 -0.99 12.86
N GLU A 154 14.65 -1.66 13.75
CA GLU A 154 14.12 -1.08 15.00
C GLU A 154 15.20 -0.74 16.04
#